data_e693e4e0734d036178d43878579ef818
#
_entry.id   e693e4e0734d036178d43878579ef818
#
_cell.length_a   1.000
_cell.length_b   1.000
_cell.length_c   1.000
_cell.angle_alpha   90.00
_cell.angle_beta   90.00
_cell.angle_gamma   90.00
#
_symmetry.space_group_name_H-M   'P 1'
#
loop_
_entity.id
_entity.type
_entity.pdbx_description
1 polymer ?
#
loop_
_entity_poly.entity_id
_entity_poly.type
_entity_poly.pdbx_seq_one_letter_code
_entity_poly.pdbx_strand_id
1 'polypeptide(L)'
;MDTQFYDVFVTEGENPTFAYRTGLTTYTEGLRDGIFTALGWNGAGYMALAQDGCDPTILNPADYIAPQAFELELDGQSLMSHWAYEGCERIEGKDNLTFKITLRHTVRPVTVKVCTLLDGACVFSRWLEITNRAQSPAALGRLAVLSGGLETTLRWKNHVKDQSADSPYRL
;
A
#
# COMPACT_ATOMS: atom_id res chain seq x y z
N MET A 1 -27.22 3.80 -15.20
CA MET A 1 -25.77 3.58 -15.11
C MET A 1 -25.45 3.53 -13.63
N ASP A 2 -25.28 2.33 -13.09
CA ASP A 2 -24.83 2.21 -11.70
C ASP A 2 -23.38 2.65 -11.66
N THR A 3 -23.15 3.79 -11.03
CA THR A 3 -21.80 4.31 -10.85
C THR A 3 -21.16 3.49 -9.75
N GLN A 4 -20.36 2.51 -10.11
CA GLN A 4 -19.57 1.76 -9.13
C GLN A 4 -18.56 2.71 -8.51
N PHE A 5 -18.69 2.93 -7.20
CA PHE A 5 -17.77 3.80 -6.44
C PHE A 5 -16.52 3.06 -5.94
N TYR A 6 -16.14 1.96 -6.58
CA TYR A 6 -14.91 1.23 -6.27
C TYR A 6 -14.22 0.77 -7.56
N ASP A 7 -12.89 0.86 -7.54
CA ASP A 7 -12.06 0.40 -8.65
C ASP A 7 -10.60 0.26 -8.21
N VAL A 8 -9.80 -0.42 -9.05
CA VAL A 8 -8.35 -0.52 -8.92
C VAL A 8 -7.70 -0.15 -10.25
N PHE A 9 -6.76 0.77 -10.19
CA PHE A 9 -5.94 1.19 -11.33
C PHE A 9 -4.54 0.63 -11.16
N VAL A 10 -4.07 -0.10 -12.16
CA VAL A 10 -2.76 -0.73 -12.16
C VAL A 10 -1.89 -0.04 -13.19
N THR A 11 -0.72 0.42 -12.78
CA THR A 11 0.34 0.85 -13.68
C THR A 11 1.36 -0.26 -13.75
N GLU A 12 1.45 -0.92 -14.90
CA GLU A 12 2.37 -2.03 -15.14
C GLU A 12 3.79 -1.53 -15.38
N GLY A 13 4.78 -2.41 -15.21
CA GLY A 13 6.18 -2.12 -15.46
C GLY A 13 7.10 -2.83 -14.45
N GLU A 14 8.36 -2.46 -14.44
CA GLU A 14 9.36 -2.98 -13.49
C GLU A 14 9.02 -2.61 -12.04
N ASN A 15 8.42 -1.42 -11.85
CA ASN A 15 7.94 -0.92 -10.56
C ASN A 15 6.42 -0.70 -10.63
N PRO A 16 5.59 -1.77 -10.57
CA PRO A 16 4.15 -1.65 -10.68
C PRO A 16 3.57 -0.87 -9.51
N THR A 17 2.54 -0.07 -9.80
CA THR A 17 1.76 0.64 -8.79
C THR A 17 0.29 0.26 -8.87
N PHE A 18 -0.35 0.27 -7.71
CA PHE A 18 -1.74 -0.13 -7.53
C PHE A 18 -2.46 0.97 -6.77
N ALA A 19 -3.43 1.59 -7.42
CA ALA A 19 -4.21 2.65 -6.83
C ALA A 19 -5.66 2.21 -6.67
N TYR A 20 -6.12 2.16 -5.45
CA TYR A 20 -7.44 1.70 -5.04
C TYR A 20 -8.36 2.89 -4.79
N ARG A 21 -9.64 2.72 -5.13
CA ARG A 21 -10.69 3.64 -4.75
C ARG A 21 -11.87 2.86 -4.18
N THR A 22 -12.40 3.31 -3.06
CA THR A 22 -13.69 2.83 -2.51
C THR A 22 -14.44 4.03 -1.91
N GLY A 23 -15.57 4.39 -2.50
CA GLY A 23 -16.25 5.65 -2.21
C GLY A 23 -15.33 6.85 -2.48
N LEU A 24 -15.11 7.69 -1.49
CA LEU A 24 -14.18 8.85 -1.53
C LEU A 24 -12.78 8.51 -1.00
N THR A 25 -12.56 7.31 -0.49
CA THR A 25 -11.26 6.91 0.03
C THR A 25 -10.42 6.32 -1.08
N THR A 26 -9.18 6.79 -1.19
CA THR A 26 -8.17 6.28 -2.12
C THR A 26 -6.91 5.89 -1.39
N TYR A 27 -6.26 4.83 -1.87
CA TYR A 27 -5.00 4.32 -1.35
C TYR A 27 -4.12 3.90 -2.53
N THR A 28 -2.85 4.20 -2.46
CA THR A 28 -1.88 3.83 -3.49
C THR A 28 -0.68 3.13 -2.86
N GLU A 29 -0.27 2.04 -3.45
CA GLU A 29 0.92 1.28 -3.07
C GLU A 29 1.66 0.80 -4.32
N GLY A 30 2.89 0.36 -4.16
CA GLY A 30 3.66 -0.14 -5.30
C GLY A 30 4.98 -0.78 -4.91
N LEU A 31 5.56 -1.51 -5.85
CA LEU A 31 6.89 -2.08 -5.71
C LEU A 31 7.94 -1.06 -6.16
N ARG A 32 8.95 -0.82 -5.32
CA ARG A 32 10.11 0.03 -5.63
C ARG A 32 11.38 -0.65 -5.13
N ASP A 33 12.28 -0.97 -6.01
CA ASP A 33 13.59 -1.56 -5.67
C ASP A 33 13.48 -2.78 -4.73
N GLY A 34 12.48 -3.63 -4.96
CA GLY A 34 12.21 -4.80 -4.14
C GLY A 34 11.54 -4.51 -2.79
N ILE A 35 11.11 -3.29 -2.53
CA ILE A 35 10.33 -2.89 -1.35
C ILE A 35 8.89 -2.61 -1.77
N PHE A 36 7.92 -3.27 -1.16
CA PHE A 36 6.52 -2.98 -1.39
C PHE A 36 6.07 -1.86 -0.45
N THR A 37 5.82 -0.68 -1.01
CA THR A 37 5.68 0.58 -0.28
C THR A 37 4.27 1.13 -0.33
N ALA A 38 3.82 1.76 0.76
CA ALA A 38 2.64 2.60 0.79
C ALA A 38 3.00 3.99 0.22
N LEU A 39 2.31 4.41 -0.84
CA LEU A 39 2.64 5.62 -1.59
C LEU A 39 1.74 6.80 -1.24
N GLY A 40 0.54 6.55 -0.79
CA GLY A 40 -0.37 7.62 -0.39
C GLY A 40 -1.75 7.13 0.00
N TRP A 41 -2.42 7.95 0.80
CA TRP A 41 -3.78 7.72 1.27
C TRP A 41 -4.52 9.04 1.37
N ASN A 42 -5.73 9.14 0.82
CA ASN A 42 -6.58 10.30 1.05
C ASN A 42 -8.07 9.96 1.09
N GLY A 43 -8.86 10.81 1.71
CA GLY A 43 -10.32 10.71 1.81
C GLY A 43 -11.08 11.74 0.95
N ALA A 44 -10.42 12.37 -0.02
CA ALA A 44 -11.00 13.45 -0.81
C ALA A 44 -11.50 12.98 -2.21
N GLY A 45 -11.38 11.69 -2.51
CA GLY A 45 -11.90 11.08 -3.73
C GLY A 45 -11.06 11.25 -4.99
N TYR A 46 -9.88 11.87 -4.90
CA TYR A 46 -8.92 11.90 -6.01
C TYR A 46 -7.77 10.93 -5.75
N MET A 47 -7.24 10.37 -6.83
CA MET A 47 -6.11 9.45 -6.72
C MET A 47 -4.86 10.24 -6.40
N ALA A 48 -4.21 9.93 -5.28
CA ALA A 48 -2.86 10.36 -5.03
C ALA A 48 -1.94 9.57 -5.99
N LEU A 49 -1.43 10.24 -7.00
CA LEU A 49 -0.41 9.64 -7.86
C LEU A 49 0.88 9.54 -7.06
N ALA A 50 1.63 8.46 -7.27
CA ALA A 50 2.87 8.18 -6.57
C ALA A 50 3.94 9.30 -6.66
N GLN A 51 3.74 10.27 -7.53
CA GLN A 51 4.62 11.42 -7.73
C GLN A 51 4.15 12.67 -6.96
N ASP A 52 2.89 12.71 -6.53
CA ASP A 52 2.31 13.91 -5.91
C ASP A 52 2.49 13.93 -4.38
N GLY A 53 2.87 12.81 -3.78
CA GLY A 53 3.05 12.70 -2.32
C GLY A 53 4.38 13.22 -1.79
N CYS A 54 5.32 13.56 -2.65
CA CYS A 54 6.61 14.13 -2.27
C CYS A 54 6.72 15.50 -2.92
N ASP A 55 6.46 16.57 -2.16
CA ASP A 55 6.97 17.87 -2.56
C ASP A 55 8.51 17.79 -2.53
N PRO A 56 9.17 17.80 -3.70
CA PRO A 56 10.63 17.67 -3.77
C PRO A 56 11.36 18.85 -3.10
N THR A 57 10.62 19.89 -2.68
CA THR A 57 11.19 21.05 -2.01
C THR A 57 11.30 20.88 -0.49
N ILE A 58 10.65 19.84 0.11
CA ILE A 58 10.54 19.72 1.57
C ILE A 58 11.39 18.59 2.13
N LEU A 59 11.59 17.53 1.37
CA LEU A 59 12.43 16.41 1.77
C LEU A 59 13.44 16.14 0.65
N ASN A 60 14.70 16.04 1.02
CA ASN A 60 15.68 15.46 0.12
C ASN A 60 15.15 14.06 -0.27
N PRO A 61 14.88 13.77 -1.56
CA PRO A 61 14.36 12.47 -1.98
C PRO A 61 15.21 11.29 -1.50
N ALA A 62 16.50 11.53 -1.22
CA ALA A 62 17.41 10.54 -0.67
C ALA A 62 17.12 10.18 0.80
N ASP A 63 16.44 11.05 1.53
CA ASP A 63 16.12 10.85 2.96
C ASP A 63 14.70 10.33 3.18
N TYR A 64 13.89 10.26 2.12
CA TYR A 64 12.51 9.76 2.22
C TYR A 64 12.49 8.24 2.03
N ILE A 65 12.39 7.53 3.13
CA ILE A 65 12.08 6.10 3.13
C ILE A 65 10.55 5.98 3.15
N ALA A 66 9.98 5.64 2.00
CA ALA A 66 8.55 5.34 1.94
C ALA A 66 8.21 4.17 2.88
N PRO A 67 7.16 4.29 3.70
CA PRO A 67 6.77 3.21 4.61
C PRO A 67 6.39 1.96 3.81
N GLN A 68 6.68 0.78 4.37
CA GLN A 68 6.21 -0.47 3.79
C GLN A 68 4.68 -0.51 3.76
N ALA A 69 4.10 -1.12 2.73
CA ALA A 69 2.66 -1.30 2.64
C ALA A 69 2.15 -2.39 3.61
N PHE A 70 3.01 -3.32 4.01
CA PHE A 70 2.78 -4.31 5.08
C PHE A 70 4.10 -4.66 5.77
N GLU A 71 4.03 -5.23 6.96
CA GLU A 71 5.21 -5.74 7.67
C GLU A 71 5.08 -7.25 7.89
N LEU A 72 6.17 -7.97 7.68
CA LEU A 72 6.24 -9.41 7.89
C LEU A 72 7.60 -9.79 8.49
N GLU A 73 7.56 -10.50 9.60
CA GLU A 73 8.74 -11.08 10.24
C GLU A 73 8.58 -12.61 10.33
N LEU A 74 9.58 -13.34 9.85
CA LEU A 74 9.64 -14.79 9.93
C LEU A 74 10.96 -15.23 10.56
N ASP A 75 10.89 -16.11 11.55
CA ASP A 75 12.06 -16.63 12.31
C ASP A 75 12.93 -15.50 12.88
N GLY A 76 12.31 -14.41 13.35
CA GLY A 76 13.01 -13.23 13.87
C GLY A 76 13.66 -12.34 12.79
N GLN A 77 13.46 -12.63 11.52
CA GLN A 77 13.94 -11.84 10.40
C GLN A 77 12.83 -11.00 9.78
N SER A 78 12.99 -9.68 9.77
CA SER A 78 12.08 -8.77 9.07
C SER A 78 12.29 -8.84 7.55
N LEU A 79 11.22 -9.07 6.81
CA LEU A 79 11.23 -9.18 5.34
C LEU A 79 10.84 -7.83 4.71
N MET A 80 11.69 -6.83 4.87
CA MET A 80 11.43 -5.45 4.39
C MET A 80 11.60 -5.29 2.88
N SER A 81 12.53 -6.02 2.29
CA SER A 81 12.95 -5.88 0.88
C SER A 81 13.06 -7.24 0.21
N HIS A 82 13.55 -7.26 -1.02
CA HIS A 82 13.68 -8.47 -1.83
C HIS A 82 12.35 -9.08 -2.29
N TRP A 83 11.31 -8.25 -2.40
CA TRP A 83 10.06 -8.65 -3.02
C TRP A 83 10.14 -8.53 -4.53
N ALA A 84 9.59 -9.52 -5.23
CA ALA A 84 9.38 -9.52 -6.67
C ALA A 84 7.88 -9.66 -6.94
N TYR A 85 7.36 -8.88 -7.86
CA TYR A 85 5.98 -8.97 -8.32
C TYR A 85 5.82 -10.17 -9.24
N GLU A 86 4.81 -11.02 -8.98
CA GLU A 86 4.48 -12.20 -9.78
C GLU A 86 3.15 -12.06 -10.55
N GLY A 87 2.35 -11.04 -10.23
CA GLY A 87 1.09 -10.79 -10.91
C GLY A 87 0.00 -10.33 -9.96
N CYS A 88 -1.14 -9.99 -10.54
CA CYS A 88 -2.34 -9.63 -9.77
C CYS A 88 -3.56 -10.33 -10.32
N GLU A 89 -4.60 -10.40 -9.50
CA GLU A 89 -5.90 -10.99 -9.81
C GLU A 89 -7.01 -10.03 -9.39
N ARG A 90 -7.98 -9.83 -10.28
CA ARG A 90 -9.19 -9.05 -10.03
C ARG A 90 -10.37 -10.00 -9.98
N ILE A 91 -11.09 -10.03 -8.86
CA ILE A 91 -12.24 -10.90 -8.62
C ILE A 91 -13.45 -10.02 -8.40
N GLU A 92 -14.33 -9.96 -9.39
CA GLU A 92 -15.59 -9.22 -9.32
C GLU A 92 -16.63 -10.02 -8.51
N GLY A 93 -17.12 -9.41 -7.44
CA GLY A 93 -18.32 -9.89 -6.73
C GLY A 93 -19.58 -9.19 -7.23
N LYS A 94 -20.72 -9.45 -6.60
CA LYS A 94 -21.99 -8.80 -6.98
C LYS A 94 -21.96 -7.29 -6.74
N ASP A 95 -21.46 -6.87 -5.57
CA ASP A 95 -21.44 -5.48 -5.11
C ASP A 95 -20.06 -5.11 -4.51
N ASN A 96 -19.01 -5.81 -4.91
CA ASN A 96 -17.66 -5.60 -4.43
C ASN A 96 -16.62 -6.10 -5.43
N LEU A 97 -15.39 -5.71 -5.19
CA LEU A 97 -14.21 -6.13 -5.93
C LEU A 97 -13.14 -6.57 -4.93
N THR A 98 -12.62 -7.78 -5.08
CA THR A 98 -11.42 -8.23 -4.40
C THR A 98 -10.24 -8.16 -5.36
N PHE A 99 -9.20 -7.45 -4.95
CA PHE A 99 -7.95 -7.37 -5.71
C PHE A 99 -6.82 -8.05 -4.94
N LYS A 100 -6.08 -8.93 -5.60
CA LYS A 100 -4.98 -9.70 -5.01
C LYS A 100 -3.69 -9.42 -5.77
N ILE A 101 -2.64 -9.04 -5.05
CA ILE A 101 -1.28 -8.87 -5.59
C ILE A 101 -0.43 -10.01 -5.05
N THR A 102 0.24 -10.74 -5.94
CA THR A 102 1.15 -11.81 -5.57
C THR A 102 2.59 -11.30 -5.59
N LEU A 103 3.23 -11.39 -4.43
CA LEU A 103 4.63 -11.02 -4.21
C LEU A 103 5.41 -12.26 -3.76
N ARG A 104 6.55 -12.51 -4.38
CA ARG A 104 7.51 -13.56 -3.97
C ARG A 104 8.74 -12.91 -3.36
N HIS A 105 9.17 -13.41 -2.23
CA HIS A 105 10.45 -12.99 -1.66
C HIS A 105 11.60 -13.74 -2.35
N THR A 106 12.62 -13.02 -2.84
CA THR A 106 13.67 -13.61 -3.70
C THR A 106 14.75 -14.35 -2.90
N VAL A 107 14.87 -14.09 -1.60
CA VAL A 107 15.86 -14.72 -0.72
C VAL A 107 15.25 -15.82 0.16
N ARG A 108 14.05 -15.57 0.71
CA ARG A 108 13.34 -16.55 1.52
C ARG A 108 12.26 -17.26 0.67
N PRO A 109 12.01 -18.55 0.86
CA PRO A 109 10.99 -19.29 0.12
C PRO A 109 9.57 -18.94 0.61
N VAL A 110 9.18 -17.67 0.48
CA VAL A 110 7.90 -17.14 0.95
C VAL A 110 7.20 -16.40 -0.18
N THR A 111 5.90 -16.61 -0.28
CA THR A 111 5.00 -15.84 -1.13
C THR A 111 3.94 -15.18 -0.27
N VAL A 112 3.62 -13.93 -0.57
CA VAL A 112 2.55 -13.17 0.06
C VAL A 112 1.56 -12.76 -1.03
N LYS A 113 0.26 -13.03 -0.79
CA LYS A 113 -0.80 -12.36 -1.53
C LYS A 113 -1.38 -11.26 -0.67
N VAL A 114 -1.25 -10.04 -1.16
CA VAL A 114 -1.86 -8.87 -0.57
C VAL A 114 -3.27 -8.74 -1.13
N CYS A 115 -4.27 -8.94 -0.29
CA CYS A 115 -5.68 -8.98 -0.68
C CYS A 115 -6.40 -7.75 -0.18
N THR A 116 -7.13 -7.06 -1.05
CA THR A 116 -7.88 -5.85 -0.73
C THR A 116 -9.30 -5.98 -1.27
N LEU A 117 -10.31 -5.84 -0.42
CA LEU A 117 -11.72 -5.82 -0.79
C LEU A 117 -12.22 -4.37 -0.79
N LEU A 118 -12.90 -4.00 -1.85
CA LEU A 118 -13.51 -2.70 -2.10
C LEU A 118 -15.01 -2.90 -2.33
N ASP A 119 -15.84 -2.17 -1.60
CA ASP A 119 -17.32 -2.28 -1.68
C ASP A 119 -18.03 -0.92 -1.88
N GLY A 120 -17.26 0.15 -2.04
CA GLY A 120 -17.78 1.51 -2.20
C GLY A 120 -18.10 2.23 -0.89
N ALA A 121 -17.91 1.62 0.27
CA ALA A 121 -18.28 2.16 1.58
C ALA A 121 -17.22 3.05 2.23
N CYS A 122 -16.25 3.55 1.51
CA CYS A 122 -15.12 4.34 2.05
C CYS A 122 -14.24 3.58 3.08
N VAL A 123 -14.35 2.27 3.14
CA VAL A 123 -13.58 1.38 4.02
C VAL A 123 -12.85 0.35 3.17
N PHE A 124 -11.57 0.11 3.49
CA PHE A 124 -10.80 -0.98 2.90
C PHE A 124 -10.78 -2.17 3.86
N SER A 125 -11.16 -3.35 3.35
CA SER A 125 -10.90 -4.60 4.04
C SER A 125 -9.64 -5.22 3.44
N ARG A 126 -8.64 -5.49 4.28
CA ARG A 126 -7.34 -5.98 3.83
C ARG A 126 -6.87 -7.16 4.66
N TRP A 127 -6.27 -8.16 3.98
CA TRP A 127 -5.62 -9.29 4.62
C TRP A 127 -4.42 -9.77 3.81
N LEU A 128 -3.58 -10.58 4.40
CA LEU A 128 -2.45 -11.24 3.74
C LEU A 128 -2.65 -12.76 3.75
N GLU A 129 -2.43 -13.39 2.59
CA GLU A 129 -2.29 -14.83 2.47
C GLU A 129 -0.80 -15.14 2.37
N ILE A 130 -0.21 -15.72 3.42
CA ILE A 130 1.23 -15.99 3.51
C ILE A 130 1.46 -17.48 3.29
N THR A 131 2.30 -17.82 2.32
CA THR A 131 2.66 -19.19 2.01
C THR A 131 4.16 -19.39 2.23
N ASN A 132 4.51 -20.25 3.18
CA ASN A 132 5.87 -20.76 3.31
C ASN A 132 6.07 -21.91 2.31
N ARG A 133 7.00 -21.74 1.39
CA ARG A 133 7.36 -22.74 0.37
C ARG A 133 8.55 -23.62 0.78
N ALA A 134 9.11 -23.41 1.99
CA ALA A 134 10.13 -24.27 2.53
C ALA A 134 9.53 -25.62 2.98
N GLN A 135 10.38 -26.64 3.08
CA GLN A 135 9.97 -27.93 3.67
C GLN A 135 9.87 -27.86 5.20
N SER A 136 10.55 -26.92 5.84
CA SER A 136 10.52 -26.72 7.28
C SER A 136 9.48 -25.65 7.65
N PRO A 137 8.83 -25.75 8.80
CA PRO A 137 7.98 -24.70 9.33
C PRO A 137 8.80 -23.43 9.62
N ALA A 138 8.16 -22.27 9.53
CA ALA A 138 8.73 -20.98 9.91
C ALA A 138 7.84 -20.35 10.99
N ALA A 139 8.46 -19.71 11.98
CA ALA A 139 7.73 -18.99 13.01
C ALA A 139 7.34 -17.60 12.50
N LEU A 140 6.05 -17.30 12.54
CA LEU A 140 5.53 -15.97 12.28
C LEU A 140 5.76 -15.10 13.53
N GLY A 141 6.57 -14.06 13.38
CA GLY A 141 6.83 -13.09 14.43
C GLY A 141 5.86 -11.89 14.32
N ARG A 142 6.33 -10.79 13.75
CA ARG A 142 5.54 -9.58 13.57
C ARG A 142 4.77 -9.60 12.25
N LEU A 143 3.52 -9.14 12.29
CA LEU A 143 2.68 -8.97 11.11
C LEU A 143 1.89 -7.67 11.22
N ALA A 144 2.01 -6.81 10.20
CA ALA A 144 1.09 -5.69 9.98
C ALA A 144 0.52 -5.79 8.57
N VAL A 145 -0.81 -5.84 8.46
CA VAL A 145 -1.50 -6.00 7.16
C VAL A 145 -1.59 -4.69 6.37
N LEU A 146 -1.45 -3.56 7.06
CA LEU A 146 -1.40 -2.22 6.49
C LEU A 146 -0.41 -1.41 7.31
N SER A 147 0.53 -0.79 6.63
CA SER A 147 1.47 0.16 7.19
C SER A 147 1.50 1.39 6.29
N GLY A 148 1.93 2.53 6.80
CA GLY A 148 2.04 3.75 6.01
C GLY A 148 1.59 4.99 6.76
N GLY A 149 1.79 6.15 6.14
CA GLY A 149 1.38 7.45 6.64
C GLY A 149 0.01 7.85 6.13
N LEU A 150 -0.84 8.40 6.99
CA LEU A 150 -2.06 9.08 6.57
C LEU A 150 -1.71 10.49 6.13
N GLU A 151 -1.92 10.79 4.85
CA GLU A 151 -1.83 12.16 4.36
C GLU A 151 -3.20 12.82 4.45
N THR A 152 -3.24 13.99 5.07
CA THR A 152 -4.46 14.78 5.13
C THR A 152 -4.41 15.88 4.09
N THR A 153 -5.53 16.15 3.44
CA THR A 153 -5.68 17.23 2.45
C THR A 153 -5.30 18.61 2.99
N LEU A 154 -5.25 18.77 4.31
CA LEU A 154 -4.82 20.00 4.98
C LEU A 154 -3.32 20.26 4.84
N ARG A 155 -2.51 19.23 4.62
CA ARG A 155 -1.06 19.39 4.43
C ARG A 155 -0.73 20.21 3.19
N TRP A 156 -1.55 20.13 2.16
CA TRP A 156 -1.33 20.84 0.89
C TRP A 156 -1.45 22.37 1.00
N LYS A 157 -2.33 22.88 1.86
CA LYS A 157 -2.53 24.32 2.02
C LYS A 157 -1.58 24.97 3.04
N ASN A 158 -1.00 24.19 3.94
CA ASN A 158 -0.18 24.70 5.03
C ASN A 158 1.32 24.67 4.75
N HIS A 159 1.74 24.14 3.62
CA HIS A 159 3.15 24.04 3.26
C HIS A 159 3.87 25.38 3.13
N VAL A 160 3.15 26.48 3.02
CA VAL A 160 3.79 27.78 2.74
C VAL A 160 4.06 28.60 3.99
N LYS A 161 3.49 28.27 5.17
CA LYS A 161 3.56 29.24 6.29
C LYS A 161 3.83 28.69 7.70
N ASP A 162 3.72 27.43 7.98
CA ASP A 162 3.89 27.01 9.39
C ASP A 162 4.40 25.58 9.54
N GLN A 163 5.70 25.43 9.73
CA GLN A 163 6.33 24.16 10.11
C GLN A 163 6.03 23.76 11.57
N SER A 164 5.33 24.61 12.32
CA SER A 164 4.98 24.40 13.72
C SER A 164 3.54 23.92 13.92
N ALA A 165 2.72 23.90 12.86
CA ALA A 165 1.36 23.43 12.97
C ALA A 165 1.33 21.95 13.32
N ASP A 166 0.96 21.70 14.55
CA ASP A 166 0.72 20.37 15.09
C ASP A 166 -0.10 19.51 14.13
N SER A 167 0.43 18.36 13.77
CA SER A 167 -0.35 17.35 13.07
C SER A 167 -1.64 17.10 13.84
N PRO A 168 -2.83 17.20 13.22
CA PRO A 168 -4.09 16.91 13.91
C PRO A 168 -4.21 15.45 14.38
N TYR A 169 -3.24 14.62 14.02
CA TYR A 169 -3.11 13.23 14.43
C TYR A 169 -1.82 13.02 15.21
N ARG A 170 -1.79 13.51 16.44
CA ARG A 170 -0.86 12.97 17.44
C ARG A 170 -1.53 11.75 18.06
N LEU A 171 -0.95 10.59 17.82
CA LEU A 171 -1.15 9.40 18.64
C LEU A 171 -0.31 9.52 19.90
#